data_acc6048c17746154b17917a7cb0cb622
#
_entry.id   acc6048c17746154b17917a7cb0cb622
#
_cell.length_a   1.000
_cell.length_b   1.000
_cell.length_c   1.000
_cell.angle_alpha   90.00
_cell.angle_beta   90.00
_cell.angle_gamma   90.00
#
_symmetry.space_group_name_H-M   'P 1'
#
loop_
_entity.id
_entity.type
_entity.pdbx_description
1 polymer ?
#
loop_
_entity_poly.entity_id
_entity_poly.type
_entity_poly.pdbx_seq_one_letter_code
_entity_poly.pdbx_strand_id
1 'polypeptide(L)'
;VIALLNHKLIKDLCSEEIQQITNYINQKNIVYVIEKSLHFHELTRAIFSSDQHEKIPVYLLKILNLLTRSVLKEEADPIEKEFVFTVYTQIQNLQNTFEEEGIEPENKLYMQIINKVIGNLSIPFSGEPLEGLQLMGLMETRMLDFNHLIILSANEGILPKTTLPASFIPYNLRFGFRL
;
A
#
# COMPACT_ATOMS: atom_id res chain seq x y z
N VAL A 1 19.80 -1.03 9.39
CA VAL A 1 20.52 -0.37 8.29
C VAL A 1 20.46 -1.21 7.02
N ILE A 2 21.04 -2.43 7.00
CA ILE A 2 21.16 -3.29 5.80
C ILE A 2 19.79 -3.55 5.14
N ALA A 3 18.76 -3.90 5.92
CA ALA A 3 17.42 -4.16 5.39
C ALA A 3 16.84 -2.94 4.66
N LEU A 4 17.08 -1.74 5.19
CA LEU A 4 16.61 -0.50 4.57
C LEU A 4 17.40 -0.15 3.31
N LEU A 5 18.72 -0.31 3.32
CA LEU A 5 19.58 -0.09 2.15
C LEU A 5 19.24 -1.04 0.99
N ASN A 6 18.85 -2.28 1.30
CA ASN A 6 18.45 -3.28 0.30
C ASN A 6 16.99 -3.11 -0.18
N HIS A 7 16.26 -2.12 0.31
CA HIS A 7 14.92 -1.82 -0.20
C HIS A 7 14.98 -1.40 -1.67
N LYS A 8 14.08 -1.91 -2.51
CA LYS A 8 14.06 -1.67 -3.96
C LYS A 8 14.28 -0.20 -4.31
N LEU A 9 13.47 0.70 -3.72
CA LEU A 9 13.51 2.13 -4.02
C LEU A 9 14.85 2.82 -3.70
N ILE A 10 15.63 2.30 -2.77
CA ILE A 10 16.94 2.85 -2.40
C ILE A 10 18.04 2.19 -3.22
N LYS A 11 17.93 0.87 -3.41
CA LYS A 11 18.90 0.09 -4.18
C LYS A 11 18.98 0.54 -5.63
N ASP A 12 17.86 0.87 -6.25
CA ASP A 12 17.81 1.32 -7.65
C ASP A 12 18.50 2.69 -7.87
N LEU A 13 18.68 3.49 -6.79
CA LEU A 13 19.37 4.78 -6.87
C LEU A 13 20.89 4.67 -6.76
N CYS A 14 21.39 3.78 -5.91
CA CYS A 14 22.79 3.76 -5.49
C CYS A 14 23.29 2.31 -5.31
N SER A 15 23.12 1.48 -6.33
CA SER A 15 23.43 0.04 -6.22
C SER A 15 24.87 -0.27 -5.88
N GLU A 16 25.83 0.47 -6.45
CA GLU A 16 27.27 0.23 -6.24
C GLU A 16 27.69 0.60 -4.81
N GLU A 17 27.33 1.77 -4.34
CA GLU A 17 27.67 2.26 -3.00
C GLU A 17 27.01 1.38 -1.91
N ILE A 18 25.77 0.96 -2.13
CA ILE A 18 25.06 0.05 -1.23
C ILE A 18 25.76 -1.30 -1.15
N GLN A 19 26.19 -1.83 -2.29
CA GLN A 19 26.88 -3.12 -2.32
C GLN A 19 28.25 -3.04 -1.61
N GLN A 20 29.00 -1.97 -1.82
CA GLN A 20 30.28 -1.74 -1.15
C GLN A 20 30.10 -1.65 0.39
N ILE A 21 29.15 -0.82 0.84
CA ILE A 21 28.87 -0.65 2.27
C ILE A 21 28.33 -1.93 2.90
N THR A 22 27.44 -2.64 2.23
CA THR A 22 26.89 -3.91 2.74
C THR A 22 27.98 -4.97 2.87
N ASN A 23 28.85 -5.10 1.87
CA ASN A 23 29.99 -6.00 1.92
C ASN A 23 30.96 -5.62 3.04
N TYR A 24 31.26 -4.33 3.20
CA TYR A 24 32.12 -3.85 4.28
C TYR A 24 31.56 -4.17 5.67
N ILE A 25 30.26 -3.93 5.89
CA ILE A 25 29.56 -4.23 7.15
C ILE A 25 29.63 -5.73 7.43
N ASN A 26 29.34 -6.58 6.44
CA ASN A 26 29.31 -8.03 6.59
C ASN A 26 30.72 -8.62 6.82
N GLN A 27 31.72 -8.18 6.06
CA GLN A 27 33.10 -8.69 6.19
C GLN A 27 33.75 -8.32 7.53
N LYS A 28 33.43 -7.15 8.04
CA LYS A 28 33.98 -6.65 9.31
C LYS A 28 33.11 -6.94 10.52
N ASN A 29 31.96 -7.59 10.36
CA ASN A 29 30.96 -7.82 11.41
C ASN A 29 30.63 -6.52 12.19
N ILE A 30 30.44 -5.42 11.47
CA ILE A 30 30.21 -4.12 12.08
C ILE A 30 28.80 -4.06 12.67
N VAL A 31 28.69 -3.83 13.97
CA VAL A 31 27.40 -3.69 14.69
C VAL A 31 26.92 -2.24 14.62
N TYR A 32 27.83 -1.29 14.72
CA TYR A 32 27.52 0.16 14.70
C TYR A 32 28.10 0.81 13.45
N VAL A 33 27.25 1.30 12.57
CA VAL A 33 27.64 2.00 11.34
C VAL A 33 27.66 3.50 11.63
N ILE A 34 28.74 4.17 11.22
CA ILE A 34 28.88 5.62 11.37
C ILE A 34 27.92 6.29 10.40
N GLU A 35 27.08 7.21 10.88
CA GLU A 35 26.07 7.95 10.10
C GLU A 35 26.66 8.54 8.82
N LYS A 36 27.80 9.22 8.89
CA LYS A 36 28.46 9.86 7.75
C LYS A 36 28.80 8.90 6.61
N SER A 37 29.03 7.61 6.90
CA SER A 37 29.31 6.60 5.88
C SER A 37 28.06 6.20 5.08
N LEU A 38 26.88 6.60 5.52
CA LEU A 38 25.61 6.35 4.85
C LEU A 38 25.12 7.55 4.04
N HIS A 39 25.87 8.67 4.05
CA HIS A 39 25.51 9.93 3.36
C HIS A 39 26.02 9.99 1.91
N PHE A 40 25.89 8.93 1.14
CA PHE A 40 26.35 8.87 -0.26
C PHE A 40 25.32 9.43 -1.26
N HIS A 41 24.07 9.57 -0.86
CA HIS A 41 23.01 10.15 -1.66
C HIS A 41 22.13 11.07 -0.79
N GLU A 42 21.42 12.04 -1.39
CA GLU A 42 20.56 12.98 -0.66
C GLU A 42 19.46 12.25 0.13
N LEU A 43 18.84 11.22 -0.47
CA LEU A 43 17.84 10.42 0.17
C LEU A 43 18.40 9.62 1.37
N THR A 44 19.56 8.97 1.21
CA THR A 44 20.18 8.20 2.31
C THR A 44 20.64 9.13 3.43
N ARG A 45 21.15 10.32 3.09
CA ARG A 45 21.43 11.36 4.07
C ARG A 45 20.19 11.76 4.85
N ALA A 46 19.05 12.00 4.19
CA ALA A 46 17.81 12.36 4.87
C ALA A 46 17.29 11.23 5.77
N ILE A 47 17.42 9.97 5.34
CA ILE A 47 16.97 8.81 6.09
C ILE A 47 17.83 8.55 7.34
N PHE A 48 19.15 8.70 7.22
CA PHE A 48 20.10 8.34 8.27
C PHE A 48 20.64 9.55 9.08
N SER A 49 20.19 10.77 8.78
CA SER A 49 20.54 11.92 9.63
C SER A 49 19.74 11.87 10.93
N SER A 50 20.44 11.90 12.05
CA SER A 50 19.84 11.90 13.37
C SER A 50 19.60 13.32 13.87
N ASP A 51 18.62 14.00 13.30
CA ASP A 51 18.14 15.26 13.90
C ASP A 51 17.11 14.92 14.98
N GLN A 52 17.57 14.86 16.23
CA GLN A 52 16.73 14.46 17.38
C GLN A 52 15.56 15.43 17.66
N HIS A 53 15.55 16.59 17.04
CA HIS A 53 14.54 17.64 17.23
C HIS A 53 13.50 17.72 16.10
N GLU A 54 13.70 17.00 15.00
CA GLU A 54 12.76 17.00 13.89
C GLU A 54 11.50 16.22 14.27
N LYS A 55 10.32 16.84 14.11
CA LYS A 55 9.04 16.13 14.30
C LYS A 55 8.89 15.05 13.23
N ILE A 56 8.43 13.85 13.61
CA ILE A 56 8.27 12.72 12.70
C ILE A 56 7.48 13.05 11.43
N PRO A 57 6.35 13.79 11.49
CA PRO A 57 5.63 14.15 10.25
C PRO A 57 6.50 14.91 9.25
N VAL A 58 7.25 15.89 9.73
CA VAL A 58 8.15 16.71 8.88
C VAL A 58 9.24 15.84 8.27
N TYR A 59 9.84 14.97 9.07
CA TYR A 59 10.85 14.01 8.62
C TYR A 59 10.29 13.07 7.55
N LEU A 60 9.10 12.49 7.74
CA LEU A 60 8.48 11.57 6.78
C LEU A 60 8.10 12.27 5.48
N LEU A 61 7.52 13.48 5.55
CA LEU A 61 7.16 14.26 4.37
C LEU A 61 8.41 14.67 3.56
N LYS A 62 9.51 15.00 4.23
CA LYS A 62 10.80 15.28 3.58
C LYS A 62 11.33 14.06 2.82
N ILE A 63 11.31 12.87 3.44
CA ILE A 63 11.72 11.63 2.77
C ILE A 63 10.83 11.34 1.57
N LEU A 64 9.50 11.44 1.70
CA LEU A 64 8.57 11.20 0.61
C LEU A 64 8.78 12.18 -0.56
N ASN A 65 9.03 13.45 -0.29
CA ASN A 65 9.38 14.43 -1.32
C ASN A 65 10.68 14.06 -2.06
N LEU A 66 11.70 13.61 -1.33
CA LEU A 66 12.95 13.16 -1.94
C LEU A 66 12.75 11.89 -2.76
N LEU A 67 11.94 10.94 -2.28
CA LEU A 67 11.56 9.74 -3.04
C LEU A 67 10.85 10.11 -4.34
N THR A 68 9.90 11.03 -4.29
CA THR A 68 9.17 11.48 -5.48
C THR A 68 10.12 12.06 -6.53
N ARG A 69 11.10 12.88 -6.10
CA ARG A 69 12.05 13.51 -7.01
C ARG A 69 13.10 12.56 -7.55
N SER A 70 13.59 11.63 -6.72
CA SER A 70 14.75 10.80 -7.03
C SER A 70 14.38 9.47 -7.69
N VAL A 71 13.25 8.87 -7.29
CA VAL A 71 12.86 7.50 -7.67
C VAL A 71 11.73 7.49 -8.68
N LEU A 72 10.73 8.35 -8.49
CA LEU A 72 9.55 8.37 -9.34
C LEU A 72 9.78 9.23 -10.59
N LYS A 73 10.67 8.77 -11.46
CA LYS A 73 10.87 9.34 -12.81
C LYS A 73 9.62 9.07 -13.68
N GLU A 74 9.57 9.66 -14.87
CA GLU A 74 8.43 9.49 -15.79
C GLU A 74 8.12 8.03 -16.12
N GLU A 75 9.13 7.15 -16.13
CA GLU A 75 9.01 5.71 -16.42
C GLU A 75 8.62 4.84 -15.22
N ALA A 76 8.45 5.42 -14.01
CA ALA A 76 8.05 4.63 -12.84
C ALA A 76 6.60 4.13 -12.96
N ASP A 77 6.34 2.96 -12.40
CA ASP A 77 5.02 2.32 -12.37
C ASP A 77 3.96 3.31 -11.84
N PRO A 78 2.85 3.52 -12.56
CA PRO A 78 1.74 4.36 -12.10
C PRO A 78 1.23 3.99 -10.72
N ILE A 79 1.24 2.70 -10.36
CA ILE A 79 0.82 2.20 -9.04
C ILE A 79 1.79 2.69 -7.95
N GLU A 80 3.11 2.66 -8.20
CA GLU A 80 4.10 3.15 -7.25
C GLU A 80 3.94 4.66 -7.01
N LYS A 81 3.66 5.42 -8.08
CA LYS A 81 3.41 6.88 -7.98
C LYS A 81 2.16 7.17 -7.14
N GLU A 82 1.07 6.47 -7.43
CA GLU A 82 -0.19 6.63 -6.71
C GLU A 82 -0.05 6.24 -5.24
N PHE A 83 0.71 5.18 -4.95
CA PHE A 83 0.99 4.76 -3.57
C PHE A 83 1.71 5.86 -2.79
N VAL A 84 2.81 6.39 -3.33
CA VAL A 84 3.58 7.45 -2.66
C VAL A 84 2.74 8.72 -2.47
N PHE A 85 1.96 9.09 -3.49
CA PHE A 85 1.05 10.23 -3.41
C PHE A 85 -0.02 10.04 -2.32
N THR A 86 -0.64 8.87 -2.27
CA THR A 86 -1.66 8.54 -1.27
C THR A 86 -1.07 8.58 0.14
N VAL A 87 0.10 7.97 0.36
CA VAL A 87 0.79 8.01 1.66
C VAL A 87 1.15 9.45 2.06
N TYR A 88 1.68 10.24 1.12
CA TYR A 88 2.00 11.64 1.36
C TYR A 88 0.76 12.43 1.82
N THR A 89 -0.34 12.29 1.10
CA THR A 89 -1.60 12.97 1.40
C THR A 89 -2.15 12.57 2.76
N GLN A 90 -2.07 11.29 3.13
CA GLN A 90 -2.54 10.82 4.44
C GLN A 90 -1.70 11.36 5.60
N ILE A 91 -0.38 11.41 5.44
CA ILE A 91 0.51 12.00 6.47
C ILE A 91 0.23 13.49 6.61
N GLN A 92 0.04 14.21 5.51
CA GLN A 92 -0.27 15.64 5.53
C GLN A 92 -1.62 15.92 6.18
N ASN A 93 -2.66 15.15 5.82
CA ASN A 93 -3.98 15.27 6.44
C ASN A 93 -3.93 15.00 7.94
N LEU A 94 -3.20 13.98 8.37
CA LEU A 94 -3.03 13.67 9.78
C LEU A 94 -2.32 14.80 10.53
N GLN A 95 -1.28 15.37 9.93
CA GLN A 95 -0.59 16.52 10.51
C GLN A 95 -1.51 17.73 10.64
N ASN A 96 -2.25 18.08 9.58
CA ASN A 96 -3.20 19.20 9.60
C ASN A 96 -4.26 19.02 10.68
N THR A 97 -4.81 17.80 10.81
CA THR A 97 -5.80 17.48 11.85
C THR A 97 -5.24 17.70 13.25
N PHE A 98 -4.01 17.26 13.51
CA PHE A 98 -3.38 17.51 14.82
C PHE A 98 -3.10 18.98 15.09
N GLU A 99 -2.71 19.73 14.06
CA GLU A 99 -2.49 21.18 14.18
C GLU A 99 -3.80 21.93 14.43
N GLU A 100 -4.88 21.60 13.73
CA GLU A 100 -6.21 22.19 13.90
C GLU A 100 -6.79 21.94 15.31
N GLU A 101 -6.58 20.74 15.83
CA GLU A 101 -7.05 20.35 17.18
C GLU A 101 -6.08 20.78 18.30
N GLY A 102 -4.94 21.35 17.97
CA GLY A 102 -3.91 21.75 18.93
C GLY A 102 -3.28 20.58 19.68
N ILE A 103 -3.26 19.39 19.08
CA ILE A 103 -2.73 18.17 19.67
C ILE A 103 -1.29 17.95 19.20
N GLU A 104 -0.37 17.82 20.12
CA GLU A 104 1.02 17.41 19.83
C GLU A 104 1.27 15.99 20.35
N PRO A 105 1.06 14.96 19.52
CA PRO A 105 1.29 13.58 19.93
C PRO A 105 2.79 13.31 20.09
N GLU A 106 3.14 12.47 21.05
CA GLU A 106 4.48 11.93 21.14
C GLU A 106 4.85 11.13 19.88
N ASN A 107 6.12 11.14 19.53
CA ASN A 107 6.63 10.44 18.34
C ASN A 107 6.21 8.96 18.26
N LYS A 108 6.18 8.28 19.40
CA LYS A 108 5.75 6.87 19.47
C LYS A 108 4.28 6.68 19.10
N LEU A 109 3.40 7.54 19.65
CA LEU A 109 1.97 7.51 19.36
C LEU A 109 1.71 7.88 17.89
N TYR A 110 2.41 8.90 17.39
CA TYR A 110 2.31 9.31 15.99
C TYR A 110 2.64 8.15 15.04
N MET A 111 3.74 7.43 15.28
CA MET A 111 4.12 6.26 14.49
C MET A 111 3.09 5.12 14.55
N GLN A 112 2.47 4.89 15.70
CA GLN A 112 1.41 3.89 15.82
C GLN A 112 0.17 4.26 14.99
N ILE A 113 -0.22 5.53 15.02
CA ILE A 113 -1.36 6.05 14.24
C ILE A 113 -1.05 5.95 12.74
N ILE A 114 0.13 6.40 12.30
CA ILE A 114 0.55 6.30 10.89
C ILE A 114 0.55 4.85 10.42
N ASN A 115 1.14 3.93 11.17
CA ASN A 115 1.17 2.53 10.78
C ASN A 115 -0.25 1.95 10.62
N LYS A 116 -1.18 2.35 11.48
CA LYS A 116 -2.57 1.93 11.38
C LYS A 116 -3.27 2.55 10.15
N VAL A 117 -3.03 3.83 9.89
CA VAL A 117 -3.59 4.54 8.72
C VAL A 117 -3.05 3.92 7.43
N ILE A 118 -1.73 3.79 7.31
CA ILE A 118 -1.10 3.23 6.11
C ILE A 118 -1.49 1.76 5.90
N GLY A 119 -1.57 0.96 6.96
CA GLY A 119 -1.96 -0.45 6.88
C GLY A 119 -3.39 -0.68 6.37
N ASN A 120 -4.26 0.33 6.46
CA ASN A 120 -5.63 0.29 5.95
C ASN A 120 -5.78 0.95 4.58
N LEU A 121 -4.71 1.50 4.01
CA LEU A 121 -4.78 2.10 2.68
C LEU A 121 -4.98 1.03 1.61
N SER A 122 -5.95 1.25 0.75
CA SER A 122 -6.11 0.51 -0.49
C SER A 122 -6.02 1.49 -1.65
N ILE A 123 -5.26 1.13 -2.67
CA ILE A 123 -5.19 1.89 -3.89
C ILE A 123 -6.15 1.25 -4.88
N PRO A 124 -7.23 1.94 -5.26
CA PRO A 124 -8.10 1.42 -6.30
C PRO A 124 -7.33 1.38 -7.62
N PHE A 125 -7.41 0.27 -8.33
CA PHE A 125 -6.94 0.23 -9.70
C PHE A 125 -7.79 1.20 -10.51
N SER A 126 -7.15 2.17 -11.15
CA SER A 126 -7.84 3.08 -12.04
C SER A 126 -8.04 2.39 -13.39
N GLY A 127 -9.29 2.18 -13.75
CA GLY A 127 -9.71 1.61 -15.00
C GLY A 127 -10.14 0.14 -14.88
N GLU A 128 -11.25 -0.17 -15.52
CA GLU A 128 -11.64 -1.56 -15.75
C GLU A 128 -10.73 -2.11 -16.86
N PRO A 129 -10.07 -3.26 -16.67
CA PRO A 129 -9.34 -3.89 -17.75
C PRO A 129 -10.35 -4.31 -18.82
N LEU A 130 -10.29 -3.65 -19.97
CA LEU A 130 -11.19 -3.94 -21.10
C LEU A 130 -10.72 -5.15 -21.91
N GLU A 131 -9.48 -5.61 -21.70
CA GLU A 131 -8.85 -6.70 -22.45
C GLU A 131 -8.12 -7.66 -21.50
N GLY A 132 -8.04 -8.91 -21.90
CA GLY A 132 -7.34 -9.96 -21.18
C GLY A 132 -8.21 -10.80 -20.24
N LEU A 133 -7.56 -11.59 -19.40
CA LEU A 133 -8.23 -12.45 -18.42
C LEU A 133 -8.73 -11.62 -17.24
N GLN A 134 -10.04 -11.66 -17.02
CA GLN A 134 -10.67 -10.96 -15.88
C GLN A 134 -11.09 -11.99 -14.83
N LEU A 135 -10.74 -11.72 -13.58
CA LEU A 135 -11.17 -12.50 -12.43
C LEU A 135 -12.20 -11.69 -11.65
N MET A 136 -13.44 -12.16 -11.62
CA MET A 136 -14.56 -11.42 -11.04
C MET A 136 -15.37 -12.30 -10.10
N GLY A 137 -16.02 -11.69 -9.11
CA GLY A 137 -17.06 -12.34 -8.34
C GLY A 137 -18.36 -12.48 -9.12
N LEU A 138 -19.25 -13.36 -8.66
CA LEU A 138 -20.53 -13.62 -9.34
C LEU A 138 -21.42 -12.37 -9.46
N MET A 139 -21.34 -11.47 -8.48
CA MET A 139 -22.17 -10.26 -8.45
C MET A 139 -21.68 -9.17 -9.40
N GLU A 140 -20.36 -9.13 -9.63
CA GLU A 140 -19.68 -8.18 -10.51
C GLU A 140 -19.89 -8.52 -11.99
N THR A 141 -20.25 -9.76 -12.32
CA THR A 141 -20.51 -10.20 -13.69
C THR A 141 -21.91 -9.83 -14.19
N ARG A 142 -22.74 -9.17 -13.40
CA ARG A 142 -24.10 -8.77 -13.80
C ARG A 142 -24.09 -7.82 -14.98
N MET A 143 -24.91 -8.10 -15.96
CA MET A 143 -25.07 -7.30 -17.20
C MET A 143 -23.80 -7.22 -18.06
N LEU A 144 -22.86 -8.14 -17.87
CA LEU A 144 -21.70 -8.27 -18.73
C LEU A 144 -21.83 -9.53 -19.59
N ASP A 145 -21.51 -9.40 -20.87
CA ASP A 145 -21.44 -10.51 -21.80
C ASP A 145 -20.00 -10.92 -22.05
N PHE A 146 -19.74 -12.23 -22.00
CA PHE A 146 -18.40 -12.79 -22.19
C PHE A 146 -18.40 -13.79 -23.35
N ASN A 147 -17.38 -13.73 -24.21
CA ASN A 147 -17.17 -14.72 -25.26
C ASN A 147 -16.72 -16.07 -24.67
N HIS A 148 -15.97 -16.03 -23.58
CA HIS A 148 -15.49 -17.22 -22.87
C HIS A 148 -15.65 -16.99 -21.38
N LEU A 149 -16.31 -17.92 -20.69
CA LEU A 149 -16.57 -17.85 -19.26
C LEU A 149 -16.13 -19.15 -18.58
N ILE A 150 -15.34 -19.04 -17.54
CA ILE A 150 -14.94 -20.17 -16.68
C ILE A 150 -15.46 -19.89 -15.28
N ILE A 151 -16.35 -20.75 -14.80
CA ILE A 151 -16.90 -20.63 -13.45
C ILE A 151 -16.21 -21.66 -12.56
N LEU A 152 -15.52 -21.17 -11.52
CA LEU A 152 -14.86 -21.98 -10.51
C LEU A 152 -15.79 -22.24 -9.32
N SER A 153 -15.63 -23.39 -8.66
CA SER A 153 -16.39 -23.77 -7.45
C SER A 153 -17.92 -23.78 -7.65
N ALA A 154 -18.39 -24.10 -8.84
CA ALA A 154 -19.80 -24.28 -9.15
C ALA A 154 -20.32 -25.61 -8.55
N ASN A 155 -20.34 -25.73 -7.22
CA ASN A 155 -20.79 -26.92 -6.53
C ASN A 155 -22.32 -26.92 -6.36
N GLU A 156 -22.93 -28.10 -6.45
CA GLU A 156 -24.37 -28.29 -6.25
C GLU A 156 -24.79 -27.74 -4.86
N GLY A 157 -25.89 -27.01 -4.82
CA GLY A 157 -26.41 -26.37 -3.60
C GLY A 157 -25.73 -25.05 -3.21
N ILE A 158 -24.58 -24.71 -3.83
CA ILE A 158 -23.88 -23.44 -3.63
C ILE A 158 -24.13 -22.53 -4.84
N LEU A 159 -23.94 -23.06 -6.06
CA LEU A 159 -24.19 -22.34 -7.29
C LEU A 159 -24.78 -23.29 -8.35
N PRO A 160 -26.08 -23.14 -8.76
CA PRO A 160 -27.04 -22.18 -8.21
C PRO A 160 -27.50 -22.53 -6.78
N LYS A 161 -27.85 -21.50 -6.00
CA LYS A 161 -28.40 -21.70 -4.66
C LYS A 161 -29.82 -22.25 -4.78
N THR A 162 -30.03 -23.51 -4.44
CA THR A 162 -31.31 -24.23 -4.59
C THR A 162 -32.22 -24.07 -3.37
N THR A 163 -31.72 -23.55 -2.23
CA THR A 163 -32.55 -23.31 -1.05
C THR A 163 -33.44 -22.10 -1.26
N LEU A 164 -34.70 -22.35 -1.55
CA LEU A 164 -35.71 -21.32 -1.49
C LEU A 164 -35.82 -20.82 -0.04
N PRO A 165 -35.82 -19.49 0.20
CA PRO A 165 -36.06 -18.99 1.55
C PRO A 165 -37.40 -19.53 2.06
N ALA A 166 -37.41 -20.07 3.27
CA ALA A 166 -38.63 -20.52 3.90
C ALA A 166 -39.62 -19.35 3.95
N SER A 167 -40.72 -19.48 3.21
CA SER A 167 -41.77 -18.48 3.19
C SER A 167 -42.86 -18.93 4.19
N PHE A 168 -43.43 -17.99 4.93
CA PHE A 168 -44.60 -18.25 5.79
C PHE A 168 -45.79 -18.72 4.97
N ILE A 169 -45.81 -18.48 3.66
CA ILE A 169 -46.90 -18.92 2.79
C ILE A 169 -46.56 -20.31 2.27
N PRO A 170 -47.35 -21.35 2.54
CA PRO A 170 -47.17 -22.68 2.05
C PRO A 170 -47.09 -22.71 0.50
N TYR A 171 -46.28 -23.63 -0.05
CA TYR A 171 -46.01 -23.72 -1.49
C TYR A 171 -47.31 -23.84 -2.32
N ASN A 172 -48.32 -24.63 -1.87
CA ASN A 172 -49.59 -24.84 -2.56
C ASN A 172 -50.40 -23.52 -2.71
N LEU A 173 -50.33 -22.62 -1.71
CA LEU A 173 -50.96 -21.31 -1.81
C LEU A 173 -50.20 -20.38 -2.75
N ARG A 174 -48.87 -20.37 -2.70
CA ARG A 174 -48.06 -19.59 -3.63
C ARG A 174 -48.30 -20.03 -5.08
N PHE A 175 -48.31 -21.35 -5.33
CA PHE A 175 -48.56 -21.88 -6.65
C PHE A 175 -49.98 -21.57 -7.15
N GLY A 176 -51.00 -21.73 -6.29
CA GLY A 176 -52.38 -21.43 -6.64
C GLY A 176 -52.66 -19.96 -6.93
N PHE A 177 -52.01 -19.06 -6.22
CA PHE A 177 -52.18 -17.59 -6.40
C PHE A 177 -51.06 -16.92 -7.24
N ARG A 178 -50.11 -17.69 -7.82
CA ARG A 178 -48.97 -17.19 -8.62
C ARG A 178 -48.12 -16.14 -7.89
N LEU A 179 -47.91 -16.31 -6.57
CA LEU A 179 -47.09 -15.45 -5.72
C LEU A 179 -45.60 -15.88 -5.73
#